data_09de04341930ea85014f9a74228acfad
#
_entry.id   09de04341930ea85014f9a74228acfad
#
_cell.length_a   1.000
_cell.length_b   1.000
_cell.length_c   1.000
_cell.angle_alpha   90.00
_cell.angle_beta   90.00
_cell.angle_gamma   90.00
#
_symmetry.space_group_name_H-M   'P 1'
#
loop_
_entity.id
_entity.type
_entity.pdbx_description
1 polymer ?
#
loop_
_entity_poly.entity_id
_entity_poly.type
_entity_poly.pdbx_seq_one_letter_code
_entity_poly.pdbx_strand_id
1 'polypeptide(L)'
;MNIFASIYLDEDVSNLVARLLRSRGIDVTTVQEQQMLGKSDPEQIAHATSLKRCILTHNRVDYEEIHLQYLSNTMTHFGIIVIPQKNPHDIVARTMVLLDTLTADELENQLIYI
;
A
#
# COMPACT_ATOMS: atom_id res chain seq x y z
N MET A 1 10.84 11.91 11.68
CA MET A 1 11.02 10.51 11.28
C MET A 1 9.73 9.75 11.51
N ASN A 2 9.20 9.14 10.48
CA ASN A 2 8.01 8.30 10.60
C ASN A 2 8.46 6.87 10.90
N ILE A 3 8.15 6.38 12.11
CA ILE A 3 8.45 5.00 12.49
C ILE A 3 7.49 4.05 11.78
N PHE A 4 6.17 4.37 11.80
CA PHE A 4 5.15 3.52 11.19
C PHE A 4 4.79 4.03 9.81
N ALA A 5 4.65 3.10 8.85
CA ALA A 5 4.20 3.43 7.51
C ALA A 5 2.73 3.87 7.53
N SER A 6 2.41 4.82 6.66
CA SER A 6 1.03 5.18 6.33
C SER A 6 0.60 4.39 5.10
N ILE A 7 -0.65 3.98 5.05
CA ILE A 7 -1.18 3.05 4.04
C ILE A 7 -2.12 3.77 3.07
N TYR A 8 -2.00 3.43 1.79
CA TYR A 8 -2.95 3.75 0.74
C TYR A 8 -3.58 2.44 0.27
N LEU A 9 -4.88 2.29 0.46
CA LEU A 9 -5.57 1.04 0.15
C LEU A 9 -6.11 1.07 -1.28
N ASP A 10 -5.65 0.14 -2.12
CA ASP A 10 -6.08 0.04 -3.50
C ASP A 10 -7.58 -0.31 -3.57
N GLU A 11 -8.23 0.02 -4.71
CA GLU A 11 -9.68 -0.12 -4.81
C GLU A 11 -10.16 -1.58 -4.79
N ASP A 12 -9.28 -2.54 -5.11
CA ASP A 12 -9.62 -3.96 -5.04
C ASP A 12 -9.60 -4.53 -3.61
N VAL A 13 -9.12 -3.76 -2.63
CA VAL A 13 -9.06 -4.19 -1.23
C VAL A 13 -10.30 -3.68 -0.48
N SER A 14 -10.93 -4.57 0.29
CA SER A 14 -12.15 -4.24 1.03
C SER A 14 -11.96 -3.06 1.99
N ASN A 15 -12.92 -2.14 2.02
CA ASN A 15 -12.90 -1.00 2.95
C ASN A 15 -12.94 -1.41 4.42
N LEU A 16 -13.38 -2.63 4.73
CA LEU A 16 -13.31 -3.15 6.11
C LEU A 16 -11.87 -3.24 6.58
N VAL A 17 -10.93 -3.53 5.68
CA VAL A 17 -9.49 -3.56 6.01
C VAL A 17 -9.05 -2.18 6.53
N ALA A 18 -9.49 -1.10 5.87
CA ALA A 18 -9.16 0.26 6.33
C ALA A 18 -9.67 0.52 7.74
N ARG A 19 -10.92 0.15 8.03
CA ARG A 19 -11.52 0.34 9.37
C ARG A 19 -10.79 -0.46 10.44
N LEU A 20 -10.41 -1.71 10.12
CA LEU A 20 -9.69 -2.57 11.04
C LEU A 20 -8.27 -2.06 11.31
N LEU A 21 -7.56 -1.60 10.28
CA LEU A 21 -6.23 -1.02 10.46
C LEU A 21 -6.29 0.27 11.28
N ARG A 22 -7.28 1.12 11.01
CA ARG A 22 -7.47 2.35 11.80
C ARG A 22 -7.73 2.05 13.26
N SER A 23 -8.48 0.99 13.55
CA SER A 23 -8.74 0.58 14.94
C SER A 23 -7.46 0.14 15.65
N ARG A 24 -6.43 -0.21 14.91
CA ARG A 24 -5.10 -0.57 15.42
C ARG A 24 -4.14 0.63 15.45
N GLY A 25 -4.62 1.84 15.15
CA GLY A 25 -3.82 3.05 15.19
C GLY A 25 -3.01 3.33 13.92
N ILE A 26 -3.29 2.61 12.83
CA ILE A 26 -2.60 2.81 11.55
C ILE A 26 -3.26 3.94 10.78
N ASP A 27 -2.43 4.83 10.21
CA ASP A 27 -2.90 5.90 9.33
C ASP A 27 -3.17 5.31 7.94
N VAL A 28 -4.45 5.22 7.57
CA VAL A 28 -4.91 4.60 6.32
C VAL A 28 -5.80 5.56 5.57
N THR A 29 -5.60 5.67 4.26
CA THR A 29 -6.58 6.26 3.36
C THR A 29 -6.93 5.28 2.26
N THR A 30 -8.05 5.49 1.58
CA THR A 30 -8.54 4.61 0.52
C THR A 30 -8.66 5.38 -0.79
N VAL A 31 -8.73 4.63 -1.88
CA VAL A 31 -8.98 5.19 -3.22
C VAL A 31 -10.25 6.03 -3.24
N GLN A 32 -11.33 5.55 -2.56
CA GLN A 32 -12.59 6.28 -2.49
C GLN A 32 -12.44 7.61 -1.74
N GLU A 33 -11.76 7.59 -0.60
CA GLU A 33 -11.54 8.80 0.21
C GLU A 33 -10.71 9.83 -0.55
N GLN A 34 -9.80 9.36 -1.38
CA GLN A 34 -8.94 10.22 -2.20
C GLN A 34 -9.58 10.64 -3.53
N GLN A 35 -10.82 10.20 -3.80
CA GLN A 35 -11.54 10.49 -5.05
C GLN A 35 -10.76 10.02 -6.28
N MET A 36 -10.13 8.85 -6.17
CA MET A 36 -9.28 8.28 -7.22
C MET A 36 -9.89 7.02 -7.85
N LEU A 37 -11.19 6.76 -7.63
CA LEU A 37 -11.88 5.61 -8.24
C LEU A 37 -11.76 5.65 -9.77
N GLY A 38 -11.48 4.50 -10.35
CA GLY A 38 -11.38 4.35 -11.81
C GLY A 38 -10.07 4.84 -12.41
N LYS A 39 -9.18 5.40 -11.63
CA LYS A 39 -7.85 5.79 -12.12
C LYS A 39 -6.97 4.56 -12.33
N SER A 40 -6.02 4.67 -13.26
CA SER A 40 -5.09 3.58 -13.57
C SER A 40 -4.15 3.28 -12.41
N ASP A 41 -3.53 2.09 -12.43
CA ASP A 41 -2.55 1.73 -11.41
C ASP A 41 -1.35 2.68 -11.37
N PRO A 42 -0.78 3.13 -12.50
CA PRO A 42 0.25 4.17 -12.46
C PRO A 42 -0.20 5.48 -11.80
N GLU A 43 -1.46 5.88 -12.02
CA GLU A 43 -2.02 7.06 -11.36
C GLU A 43 -2.20 6.83 -9.85
N GLN A 44 -2.60 5.62 -9.46
CA GLN A 44 -2.76 5.28 -8.04
C GLN A 44 -1.43 5.32 -7.30
N ILE A 45 -0.38 4.71 -7.84
CA ILE A 45 0.92 4.72 -7.18
C ILE A 45 1.53 6.13 -7.14
N ALA A 46 1.33 6.93 -8.19
CA ALA A 46 1.78 8.32 -8.20
C ALA A 46 1.08 9.13 -7.11
N HIS A 47 -0.22 8.93 -6.93
CA HIS A 47 -0.97 9.61 -5.88
C HIS A 47 -0.54 9.17 -4.48
N ALA A 48 -0.39 7.86 -4.27
CA ALA A 48 0.11 7.32 -3.00
C ALA A 48 1.50 7.90 -2.67
N THR A 49 2.37 7.99 -3.67
CA THR A 49 3.71 8.57 -3.53
C THR A 49 3.64 10.05 -3.14
N SER A 50 2.72 10.81 -3.73
CA SER A 50 2.54 12.23 -3.37
C SER A 50 2.13 12.40 -1.92
N LEU A 51 1.46 11.40 -1.34
CA LEU A 51 1.03 11.37 0.07
C LEU A 51 2.07 10.70 0.98
N LYS A 52 3.17 10.22 0.43
CA LYS A 52 4.21 9.45 1.14
C LYS A 52 3.64 8.22 1.84
N ARG A 53 2.76 7.49 1.12
CA ARG A 53 2.09 6.30 1.65
C ARG A 53 2.53 5.07 0.87
N CYS A 54 2.63 3.93 1.54
CA CYS A 54 2.78 2.66 0.85
C CYS A 54 1.40 2.17 0.38
N ILE A 55 1.36 1.51 -0.76
CA ILE A 55 0.13 0.98 -1.32
C ILE A 55 -0.03 -0.49 -0.93
N LEU A 56 -1.24 -0.87 -0.52
CA LEU A 56 -1.63 -2.26 -0.23
C LEU A 56 -2.58 -2.70 -1.32
N THR A 57 -2.25 -3.77 -2.05
CA THR A 57 -3.00 -4.19 -3.23
C THR A 57 -3.04 -5.72 -3.34
N HIS A 58 -4.05 -6.23 -4.07
CA HIS A 58 -4.11 -7.63 -4.49
C HIS A 58 -3.52 -7.84 -5.90
N ASN A 59 -3.21 -6.76 -6.62
CA ASN A 59 -2.82 -6.78 -8.03
C ASN A 59 -1.30 -6.96 -8.18
N ARG A 60 -0.86 -8.21 -8.10
CA ARG A 60 0.56 -8.55 -8.14
C ARG A 60 1.20 -8.18 -9.48
N VAL A 61 0.60 -8.59 -10.59
CA VAL A 61 1.24 -8.50 -11.91
C VAL A 61 1.50 -7.05 -12.31
N ASP A 62 0.47 -6.20 -12.20
CA ASP A 62 0.58 -4.81 -12.62
C ASP A 62 1.53 -4.01 -11.72
N TYR A 63 1.52 -4.27 -10.41
CA TYR A 63 2.40 -3.55 -9.50
C TYR A 63 3.83 -4.04 -9.52
N GLU A 64 4.09 -5.30 -9.89
CA GLU A 64 5.45 -5.77 -10.18
C GLU A 64 6.04 -4.98 -11.35
N GLU A 65 5.27 -4.82 -12.41
CA GLU A 65 5.72 -4.06 -13.59
C GLU A 65 5.96 -2.59 -13.25
N ILE A 66 5.06 -1.97 -12.51
CA ILE A 66 5.20 -0.57 -12.07
C ILE A 66 6.45 -0.40 -11.22
N HIS A 67 6.70 -1.34 -10.30
CA HIS A 67 7.90 -1.30 -9.45
C HIS A 67 9.17 -1.33 -10.28
N LEU A 68 9.24 -2.23 -11.29
CA LEU A 68 10.39 -2.31 -12.19
C LEU A 68 10.57 -1.02 -12.99
N GLN A 69 9.48 -0.40 -13.45
CA GLN A 69 9.53 0.87 -14.16
C GLN A 69 10.09 1.99 -13.26
N TYR A 70 9.67 2.04 -12.00
CA TYR A 70 10.17 3.02 -11.04
C TYR A 70 11.68 2.85 -10.83
N LEU A 71 12.14 1.62 -10.65
CA LEU A 71 13.57 1.34 -10.50
C LEU A 71 14.36 1.75 -11.74
N SER A 72 13.86 1.40 -12.94
CA SER A 72 14.55 1.69 -14.20
C SER A 72 14.65 3.19 -14.48
N ASN A 73 13.68 3.97 -14.03
CA ASN A 73 13.62 5.41 -14.24
C ASN A 73 14.14 6.21 -13.04
N THR A 74 14.74 5.55 -12.08
CA THR A 74 15.27 6.18 -10.85
C THR A 74 14.19 7.00 -10.12
N MET A 75 12.95 6.50 -10.13
CA MET A 75 11.83 7.10 -9.44
C MET A 75 11.64 6.46 -8.07
N THR A 76 11.07 7.22 -7.14
CA THR A 76 10.83 6.77 -5.77
C THR A 76 9.35 6.51 -5.54
N HIS A 77 9.04 5.40 -4.87
CA HIS A 77 7.73 5.17 -4.24
C HIS A 77 7.95 4.81 -2.77
N PHE A 78 6.89 4.82 -1.97
CA PHE A 78 7.01 4.60 -0.53
C PHE A 78 6.61 3.19 -0.10
N GLY A 79 6.66 2.25 -1.01
CA GLY A 79 6.42 0.84 -0.76
C GLY A 79 5.19 0.33 -1.49
N ILE A 80 5.29 -0.90 -1.97
CA ILE A 80 4.18 -1.66 -2.57
C ILE A 80 4.08 -2.97 -1.79
N ILE A 81 2.94 -3.20 -1.17
CA ILE A 81 2.66 -4.42 -0.42
C ILE A 81 1.61 -5.21 -1.19
N VAL A 82 1.99 -6.39 -1.65
CA VAL A 82 1.10 -7.28 -2.40
C VAL A 82 0.64 -8.41 -1.49
N ILE A 83 -0.67 -8.58 -1.37
CA ILE A 83 -1.29 -9.64 -0.60
C ILE A 83 -2.34 -10.37 -1.44
N PRO A 84 -2.38 -11.73 -1.43
CA PRO A 84 -3.46 -12.44 -2.09
C PRO A 84 -4.83 -12.12 -1.49
N GLN A 85 -5.90 -12.38 -2.24
CA GLN A 85 -7.26 -12.26 -1.71
C GLN A 85 -7.44 -13.19 -0.51
N LYS A 86 -7.85 -12.61 0.61
CA LYS A 86 -8.12 -13.30 1.87
C LYS A 86 -9.24 -12.56 2.59
N ASN A 87 -9.76 -13.14 3.66
CA ASN A 87 -10.73 -12.38 4.46
C ASN A 87 -10.06 -11.16 5.10
N PRO A 88 -10.83 -10.10 5.39
CA PRO A 88 -10.25 -8.85 5.90
C PRO A 88 -9.43 -9.00 7.19
N HIS A 89 -9.81 -9.89 8.09
CA HIS A 89 -9.07 -10.10 9.33
C HIS A 89 -7.69 -10.69 9.08
N ASP A 90 -7.56 -11.62 8.13
CA ASP A 90 -6.26 -12.18 7.74
C ASP A 90 -5.38 -11.13 7.06
N ILE A 91 -5.97 -10.30 6.21
CA ILE A 91 -5.24 -9.20 5.56
C ILE A 91 -4.66 -8.27 6.62
N VAL A 92 -5.47 -7.89 7.60
CA VAL A 92 -5.04 -7.00 8.68
C VAL A 92 -3.94 -7.64 9.51
N ALA A 93 -4.11 -8.93 9.88
CA ALA A 93 -3.11 -9.63 10.70
C ALA A 93 -1.74 -9.66 10.00
N ARG A 94 -1.71 -10.01 8.72
CA ARG A 94 -0.46 -10.05 7.94
C ARG A 94 0.16 -8.68 7.77
N THR A 95 -0.67 -7.68 7.49
CA THR A 95 -0.23 -6.29 7.33
C THR A 95 0.39 -5.77 8.63
N MET A 96 -0.24 -6.06 9.78
CA MET A 96 0.29 -5.63 11.07
C MET A 96 1.65 -6.25 11.38
N VAL A 97 1.85 -7.53 11.05
CA VAL A 97 3.16 -8.16 11.24
C VAL A 97 4.23 -7.42 10.42
N LEU A 98 3.93 -7.07 9.17
CA LEU A 98 4.86 -6.32 8.34
C LEU A 98 5.15 -4.94 8.92
N LEU A 99 4.12 -4.21 9.32
CA LEU A 99 4.27 -2.85 9.84
C LEU A 99 5.01 -2.82 11.19
N ASP A 100 4.92 -3.89 11.96
CA ASP A 100 5.69 -4.03 13.20
C ASP A 100 7.15 -4.42 12.94
N THR A 101 7.44 -4.93 11.74
CA THR A 101 8.78 -5.42 11.37
C THR A 101 9.59 -4.36 10.63
N LEU A 102 8.95 -3.59 9.73
CA LEU A 102 9.63 -2.60 8.89
C LEU A 102 9.07 -1.21 9.16
N THR A 103 9.98 -0.23 9.25
CA THR A 103 9.62 1.19 9.35
C THR A 103 9.18 1.74 8.00
N ALA A 104 8.58 2.94 8.01
CA ALA A 104 8.24 3.65 6.78
C ALA A 104 9.45 3.83 5.88
N ASP A 105 10.61 4.18 6.45
CA ASP A 105 11.84 4.40 5.69
C ASP A 105 12.34 3.10 5.05
N GLU A 106 12.19 1.97 5.74
CA GLU A 106 12.61 0.67 5.23
C GLU A 106 11.71 0.15 4.11
N LEU A 107 10.46 0.62 4.03
CA LEU A 107 9.52 0.26 2.96
C LEU A 107 9.75 1.06 1.68
N GLU A 108 10.45 2.19 1.75
CA GLU A 108 10.70 3.04 0.59
C GLU A 108 11.39 2.24 -0.51
N ASN A 109 10.82 2.29 -1.73
CA ASN A 109 11.31 1.58 -2.91
C ASN A 109 11.28 0.06 -2.81
N GLN A 110 10.51 -0.51 -1.88
CA GLN A 110 10.40 -1.96 -1.71
C GLN A 110 9.10 -2.48 -2.31
N LEU A 111 9.17 -3.67 -2.90
CA LEU A 111 8.02 -4.48 -3.29
C LEU A 111 8.01 -5.70 -2.38
N ILE A 112 6.97 -5.86 -1.58
CA ILE A 112 6.93 -6.90 -0.55
C ILE A 112 5.66 -7.73 -0.70
N TYR A 113 5.82 -9.04 -0.65
CA TYR A 113 4.72 -10.02 -0.66
C TYR A 113 4.47 -10.52 0.77
N ILE A 114 3.20 -10.50 1.16
CA ILE A 114 2.83 -11.00 2.50
C ILE A 114 1.73 -12.03 2.48
#